data_57a23bde45cc450c0573485b31f3b926
#
_entry.id   57a23bde45cc450c0573485b31f3b926
#
_cell.length_a   1.000
_cell.length_b   1.000
_cell.length_c   1.000
_cell.angle_alpha   90.00
_cell.angle_beta   90.00
_cell.angle_gamma   90.00
#
_symmetry.space_group_name_H-M   'P 1'
#
loop_
_entity.id
_entity.type
_entity.pdbx_description
1 polymer ?
#
loop_
_entity_poly.entity_id
_entity_poly.type
_entity_poly.pdbx_seq_one_letter_code
_entity_poly.pdbx_strand_id
1 'polypeptide(L)'
;ALIKAGFSDCYRTVHPDVLTHPGFTFPSDNPDVDPNKLTWAPKSDERDRIDYLFFRGKGIKVTECKLFGPEGNIAYAKCVPLGTDEPIITPLATWPTDHKGVLATFVVE
;
A
#
# COMPACT_ATOMS: atom_id res chain seq x y z
N ALA A 1 -14.15 10.97 9.25
CA ALA A 1 -13.84 12.37 8.93
C ALA A 1 -13.58 12.58 7.43
N LEU A 2 -12.62 11.88 6.82
CA LEU A 2 -12.25 12.09 5.41
C LEU A 2 -13.40 11.81 4.44
N ILE A 3 -14.16 10.74 4.63
CA ILE A 3 -15.31 10.41 3.78
C ILE A 3 -16.39 11.52 3.84
N LYS A 4 -16.67 12.02 5.04
CA LYS A 4 -17.61 13.16 5.21
C LYS A 4 -17.10 14.45 4.55
N ALA A 5 -15.79 14.61 4.41
CA ALA A 5 -15.17 15.73 3.71
C ALA A 5 -15.11 15.52 2.18
N GLY A 6 -15.72 14.47 1.65
CA GLY A 6 -15.79 14.18 0.22
C GLY A 6 -14.58 13.47 -0.36
N PHE A 7 -13.74 12.88 0.47
CA PHE A 7 -12.67 11.99 0.03
C PHE A 7 -13.19 10.58 -0.22
N SER A 8 -12.65 9.91 -1.22
CA SER A 8 -12.90 8.50 -1.52
C SER A 8 -11.67 7.67 -1.24
N ASP A 9 -11.87 6.49 -0.67
CA ASP A 9 -10.85 5.50 -0.42
C ASP A 9 -10.54 4.73 -1.72
N CYS A 10 -9.32 4.81 -2.21
CA CYS A 10 -8.91 4.17 -3.46
C CYS A 10 -9.15 2.66 -3.46
N TYR A 11 -8.68 1.99 -2.42
CA TYR A 11 -8.79 0.53 -2.34
C TYR A 11 -10.24 0.07 -2.29
N ARG A 12 -11.06 0.73 -1.47
CA ARG A 12 -12.47 0.37 -1.31
C ARG A 12 -13.33 0.75 -2.52
N THR A 13 -12.92 1.75 -3.29
CA THR A 13 -13.56 2.11 -4.56
C THR A 13 -13.37 1.01 -5.61
N VAL A 14 -12.17 0.44 -5.69
CA VAL A 14 -11.84 -0.64 -6.64
C VAL A 14 -12.34 -2.00 -6.14
N HIS A 15 -12.24 -2.23 -4.83
CA HIS A 15 -12.61 -3.49 -4.18
C HIS A 15 -13.68 -3.24 -3.10
N PRO A 16 -14.94 -3.13 -3.47
CA PRO A 16 -16.00 -2.79 -2.51
C PRO A 16 -16.32 -3.90 -1.49
N ASP A 17 -16.08 -5.15 -1.83
CA ASP A 17 -16.35 -6.28 -0.95
C ASP A 17 -15.20 -6.49 0.04
N VAL A 18 -15.48 -6.23 1.32
CA VAL A 18 -14.49 -6.37 2.40
C VAL A 18 -14.14 -7.81 2.75
N LEU A 19 -15.01 -8.77 2.40
CA LEU A 19 -14.78 -10.18 2.73
C LEU A 19 -13.79 -10.81 1.74
N THR A 20 -13.92 -10.49 0.46
CA THR A 20 -13.01 -11.00 -0.57
C THR A 20 -11.73 -10.17 -0.69
N HIS A 21 -11.82 -8.88 -0.36
CA HIS A 21 -10.71 -7.94 -0.44
C HIS A 21 -10.60 -7.12 0.86
N PRO A 22 -10.17 -7.72 1.97
CA PRO A 22 -10.05 -7.00 3.25
C PRO A 22 -9.05 -5.85 3.19
N GLY A 23 -8.00 -5.99 2.39
CA GLY A 23 -7.01 -4.93 2.20
C GLY A 23 -6.05 -4.76 3.36
N PHE A 24 -5.75 -5.82 4.08
CA PHE A 24 -4.83 -5.77 5.22
C PHE A 24 -3.42 -5.32 4.81
N THR A 25 -2.95 -4.29 5.45
CA THR A 25 -1.64 -3.71 5.21
C THR A 25 -0.65 -3.99 6.34
N PHE A 26 -1.15 -4.46 7.49
CA PHE A 26 -0.34 -4.80 8.64
C PHE A 26 -0.83 -6.12 9.27
N PRO A 27 0.07 -7.00 9.71
CA PRO A 27 1.50 -7.04 9.38
C PRO A 27 1.73 -7.41 7.89
N SER A 28 2.94 -7.14 7.41
CA SER A 28 3.29 -7.37 5.99
C SER A 28 3.49 -8.82 5.61
N ASP A 29 3.50 -9.75 6.54
CA ASP A 29 3.96 -11.13 6.38
C ASP A 29 5.43 -11.22 5.94
N ASN A 30 6.22 -10.21 6.27
CA ASN A 30 7.65 -10.17 5.99
C ASN A 30 8.36 -11.24 6.82
N PRO A 31 9.08 -12.19 6.21
CA PRO A 31 9.78 -13.25 6.94
C PRO A 31 10.90 -12.73 7.85
N ASP A 32 11.39 -11.52 7.60
CA ASP A 32 12.42 -10.88 8.41
C ASP A 32 11.86 -10.16 9.65
N VAL A 33 10.53 -10.09 9.76
CA VAL A 33 9.85 -9.46 10.89
C VAL A 33 9.01 -10.52 11.62
N ASP A 34 9.31 -10.73 12.90
CA ASP A 34 8.51 -11.59 13.75
C ASP A 34 7.33 -10.78 14.33
N PRO A 35 6.08 -11.06 13.92
CA PRO A 35 4.92 -10.33 14.41
C PRO A 35 4.76 -10.38 15.93
N ASN A 36 5.24 -11.46 16.58
CA ASN A 36 5.15 -11.61 18.03
C ASN A 36 6.08 -10.64 18.79
N LYS A 37 7.04 -10.05 18.11
CA LYS A 37 7.95 -9.03 18.67
C LYS A 37 7.46 -7.61 18.47
N LEU A 38 6.36 -7.42 17.75
CA LEU A 38 5.75 -6.10 17.61
C LEU A 38 5.04 -5.73 18.90
N THR A 39 5.42 -4.59 19.48
CA THR A 39 5.00 -4.21 20.83
C THR A 39 3.51 -3.89 20.97
N TRP A 40 2.82 -3.66 19.88
CA TRP A 40 1.42 -3.27 19.82
C TRP A 40 0.53 -4.21 19.00
N ALA A 41 1.10 -5.29 18.51
CA ALA A 41 0.38 -6.39 17.91
C ALA A 41 0.54 -7.63 18.81
N PRO A 42 -0.29 -7.80 19.84
CA PRO A 42 -0.09 -8.82 20.88
C PRO A 42 -0.28 -10.24 20.37
N LYS A 43 -0.89 -10.41 19.20
CA LYS A 43 -1.11 -11.70 18.56
C LYS A 43 -0.70 -11.65 17.11
N SER A 44 0.00 -12.70 16.68
CA SER A 44 0.51 -12.81 15.31
C SER A 44 -0.56 -12.94 14.22
N ASP A 45 -1.77 -13.24 14.58
CA ASP A 45 -2.92 -13.36 13.68
C ASP A 45 -3.77 -12.09 13.58
N GLU A 46 -3.46 -11.05 14.35
CA GLU A 46 -4.11 -9.76 14.21
C GLU A 46 -3.68 -9.10 12.92
N ARG A 47 -4.66 -8.69 12.13
CA ARG A 47 -4.46 -8.04 10.84
C ARG A 47 -5.30 -6.80 10.75
N ASP A 48 -4.67 -5.72 10.30
CA ASP A 48 -5.30 -4.43 10.20
C ASP A 48 -5.09 -3.79 8.82
N ARG A 49 -6.07 -3.01 8.42
CA ARG A 49 -5.95 -2.09 7.30
C ARG A 49 -5.74 -0.69 7.86
N ILE A 50 -4.49 -0.26 7.91
CA ILE A 50 -4.09 1.01 8.54
C ILE A 50 -3.37 1.96 7.59
N ASP A 51 -3.04 1.51 6.38
CA ASP A 51 -2.45 2.33 5.32
C ASP A 51 -3.49 2.60 4.23
N TYR A 52 -3.68 3.85 3.87
CA TYR A 52 -4.74 4.30 2.98
C TYR A 52 -4.23 5.28 1.93
N LEU A 53 -4.83 5.20 0.73
CA LEU A 53 -4.80 6.27 -0.25
C LEU A 53 -6.22 6.81 -0.43
N PHE A 54 -6.37 8.11 -0.27
CA PHE A 54 -7.60 8.82 -0.50
C PHE A 54 -7.45 9.79 -1.65
N PHE A 55 -8.52 9.99 -2.39
CA PHE A 55 -8.57 11.00 -3.44
C PHE A 55 -9.85 11.84 -3.36
N ARG A 56 -9.78 13.05 -3.89
CA ARG A 56 -10.91 13.95 -4.01
C ARG A 56 -10.72 14.87 -5.21
N GLY A 57 -11.76 15.05 -6.00
CA GLY A 57 -11.76 15.98 -7.12
C GLY A 57 -12.68 15.52 -8.24
N LYS A 58 -13.18 16.50 -9.01
CA LYS A 58 -13.86 16.22 -10.27
C LYS A 58 -12.81 15.84 -11.33
N GLY A 59 -13.11 14.87 -12.16
CA GLY A 59 -12.22 14.45 -13.22
C GLY A 59 -11.07 13.52 -12.75
N ILE A 60 -11.08 13.06 -11.50
CA ILE A 60 -10.14 12.06 -11.01
C ILE A 60 -10.89 10.74 -10.80
N LYS A 61 -10.40 9.69 -11.43
CA LYS A 61 -10.96 8.35 -11.30
C LYS A 61 -9.84 7.37 -10.98
N VAL A 62 -10.01 6.59 -9.91
CA VAL A 62 -9.14 5.46 -9.62
C VAL A 62 -9.52 4.29 -10.51
N THR A 63 -8.56 3.71 -11.22
CA THR A 63 -8.77 2.58 -12.13
C THR A 63 -8.20 1.28 -11.59
N GLU A 64 -7.18 1.37 -10.76
CA GLU A 64 -6.56 0.23 -10.09
C GLU A 64 -6.12 0.64 -8.69
N CYS A 65 -6.27 -0.26 -7.75
CA CYS A 65 -5.66 -0.12 -6.43
C CYS A 65 -5.29 -1.50 -5.90
N LYS A 66 -4.04 -1.68 -5.54
CA LYS A 66 -3.51 -2.97 -5.09
C LYS A 66 -2.56 -2.80 -3.92
N LEU A 67 -2.45 -3.85 -3.14
CA LEU A 67 -1.42 -3.99 -2.14
C LEU A 67 -0.17 -4.59 -2.78
N PHE A 68 0.98 -4.20 -2.27
CA PHE A 68 2.24 -4.83 -2.59
C PHE A 68 3.05 -5.05 -1.30
N GLY A 69 3.80 -6.10 -1.25
CA GLY A 69 4.47 -6.51 -0.04
C GLY A 69 5.71 -7.36 -0.30
N PRO A 70 6.23 -8.06 0.72
CA PRO A 70 7.53 -8.71 0.68
C PRO A 70 7.65 -9.80 -0.39
N GLU A 71 6.54 -10.41 -0.79
CA GLU A 71 6.58 -11.50 -1.77
C GLU A 71 6.70 -10.97 -3.21
N GLY A 72 7.92 -10.98 -3.73
CA GLY A 72 8.20 -10.89 -5.17
C GLY A 72 7.87 -9.57 -5.88
N ASN A 73 7.38 -8.58 -5.17
CA ASN A 73 6.80 -7.43 -5.82
C ASN A 73 7.72 -6.23 -5.96
N ILE A 74 8.74 -6.12 -5.11
CA ILE A 74 9.75 -5.08 -5.23
C ILE A 74 11.12 -5.67 -4.93
N ALA A 75 11.80 -6.11 -5.99
CA ALA A 75 13.22 -6.43 -5.91
C ALA A 75 14.10 -5.19 -6.01
N TYR A 76 13.53 -4.04 -6.39
CA TYR A 76 14.28 -2.82 -6.68
C TYR A 76 13.48 -1.58 -6.30
N ALA A 77 14.15 -0.64 -5.67
CA ALA A 77 13.70 0.73 -5.65
C ALA A 77 14.22 1.42 -6.94
N LYS A 78 13.31 1.92 -7.76
CA LYS A 78 13.65 2.72 -8.94
C LYS A 78 13.26 4.17 -8.67
N CYS A 79 14.24 5.02 -8.70
CA CYS A 79 14.04 6.47 -8.60
C CYS A 79 14.56 7.14 -9.89
N VAL A 80 13.76 8.02 -10.44
CA VAL A 80 14.22 8.93 -11.52
C VAL A 80 14.38 10.31 -10.89
N PRO A 81 15.62 10.76 -10.66
CA PRO A 81 15.85 12.08 -10.11
C PRO A 81 15.27 13.18 -10.99
N LEU A 82 14.74 14.23 -10.37
CA LEU A 82 14.18 15.36 -11.07
C LEU A 82 15.25 16.03 -11.96
N GLY A 83 14.92 16.21 -13.24
CA GLY A 83 15.82 16.84 -14.22
C GLY A 83 16.83 15.90 -14.86
N THR A 84 16.70 14.58 -14.68
CA THR A 84 17.50 13.56 -15.37
C THR A 84 16.60 12.49 -15.97
N ASP A 85 17.08 11.81 -17.01
CA ASP A 85 16.43 10.62 -17.59
C ASP A 85 17.08 9.32 -17.10
N GLU A 86 18.05 9.42 -16.20
CA GLU A 86 18.79 8.28 -15.70
C GLU A 86 18.17 7.74 -14.40
N PRO A 87 17.59 6.53 -14.40
CA PRO A 87 17.04 5.94 -13.19
C PRO A 87 18.15 5.45 -12.25
N ILE A 88 17.99 5.71 -10.97
CA ILE A 88 18.76 5.04 -9.92
C ILE A 88 17.99 3.79 -9.53
N ILE A 89 18.61 2.63 -9.71
CA ILE A 89 18.05 1.34 -9.33
C ILE A 89 18.86 0.80 -8.15
N THR A 90 18.21 0.64 -7.02
CA THR A 90 18.82 0.07 -5.82
C THR A 90 18.18 -1.28 -5.55
N PRO A 91 18.96 -2.39 -5.56
CA PRO A 91 18.45 -3.68 -5.12
C PRO A 91 18.06 -3.62 -3.64
N LEU A 92 16.88 -4.13 -3.31
CA LEU A 92 16.44 -4.31 -1.93
C LEU A 92 16.66 -5.78 -1.55
N ALA A 93 17.54 -6.04 -0.59
CA ALA A 93 17.80 -7.39 -0.10
C ALA A 93 16.65 -7.92 0.75
N THR A 94 15.96 -7.02 1.47
CA THR A 94 14.84 -7.34 2.34
C THR A 94 13.72 -6.31 2.18
N TRP A 95 12.50 -6.70 2.50
CA TRP A 95 11.38 -5.77 2.58
C TRP A 95 11.58 -4.83 3.79
N PRO A 96 11.57 -3.51 3.60
CA PRO A 96 12.10 -2.57 4.60
C PRO A 96 11.14 -2.24 5.75
N THR A 97 9.94 -2.83 5.78
CA THR A 97 8.90 -2.47 6.75
C THR A 97 8.03 -3.66 7.12
N ASP A 98 7.35 -3.57 8.25
CA ASP A 98 6.31 -4.51 8.70
C ASP A 98 4.92 -4.21 8.11
N HIS A 99 4.81 -3.19 7.26
CA HIS A 99 3.62 -2.86 6.49
C HIS A 99 3.72 -3.32 5.04
N LYS A 100 2.58 -3.54 4.41
CA LYS A 100 2.44 -3.58 2.94
C LYS A 100 2.25 -2.16 2.41
N GLY A 101 2.64 -1.94 1.17
CA GLY A 101 2.34 -0.71 0.47
C GLY A 101 0.98 -0.73 -0.23
N VAL A 102 0.47 0.44 -0.53
CA VAL A 102 -0.74 0.62 -1.34
C VAL A 102 -0.37 1.39 -2.60
N LEU A 103 -0.72 0.84 -3.75
CA LEU A 103 -0.47 1.46 -5.06
C LEU A 103 -1.79 1.69 -5.77
N ALA A 104 -2.05 2.92 -6.20
CA ALA A 104 -3.23 3.26 -6.98
C ALA A 104 -2.86 3.90 -8.32
N THR A 105 -3.64 3.56 -9.35
CA THR A 105 -3.56 4.17 -10.67
C THR A 105 -4.79 5.05 -10.90
N PHE A 106 -4.56 6.25 -11.38
CA PHE A 106 -5.59 7.23 -11.64
C PHE A 106 -5.63 7.62 -13.11
N VAL A 107 -6.83 7.92 -13.58
CA VAL A 107 -7.07 8.69 -14.79
C VAL A 107 -7.54 10.08 -14.38
N VAL A 108 -6.96 11.10 -14.98
CA VAL A 108 -7.30 12.50 -14.76
C VAL A 108 -7.84 13.07 -16.07
N GLU A 109 -9.04 13.57 -16.02
CA GLU A 109 -9.71 14.18 -17.16
C GLU A 109 -9.71 15.70 -17.09
#